data_7353cf7e4b2dee127735b0ba04433d6b
#
_entry.id   7353cf7e4b2dee127735b0ba04433d6b
#
_cell.length_a   1.000
_cell.length_b   1.000
_cell.length_c   1.000
_cell.angle_alpha   90.00
_cell.angle_beta   90.00
_cell.angle_gamma   90.00
#
_symmetry.space_group_name_H-M   'P 1'
#
loop_
_entity.id
_entity.type
_entity.pdbx_description
1 polymer ?
#
loop_
_entity_poly.entity_id
_entity_poly.type
_entity_poly.pdbx_seq_one_letter_code
_entity_poly.pdbx_strand_id
1 'polypeptide(L)'
;MKQILFVDDKPAIGKVLSVYLGKENELVYFEDPVRAIEWLNEGNEPALIISDIRMPKITGGEFLAYLKGNSLFKDIPVVMLSSEESTTERINLLEAGAEDLILKPFNPMELKARIKKFL
;
A
#
# COMPACT_ATOMS: atom_id res chain seq x y z
N MET A 1 6.72 -11.34 13.77
CA MET A 1 5.55 -10.85 13.02
C MET A 1 5.96 -9.73 12.10
N LYS A 2 5.63 -9.83 10.82
CA LYS A 2 5.97 -8.79 9.85
C LYS A 2 5.01 -7.61 9.95
N GLN A 3 5.48 -6.43 9.64
CA GLN A 3 4.70 -5.20 9.68
C GLN A 3 4.26 -4.81 8.27
N ILE A 4 2.97 -4.52 8.10
CA ILE A 4 2.41 -4.05 6.84
C ILE A 4 1.84 -2.65 7.06
N LEU A 5 2.31 -1.68 6.29
CA LEU A 5 1.73 -0.34 6.30
C LEU A 5 0.61 -0.30 5.26
N PHE A 6 -0.58 0.09 5.67
CA PHE A 6 -1.73 0.22 4.79
C PHE A 6 -2.27 1.65 4.81
N VAL A 7 -2.40 2.26 3.64
CA VAL A 7 -2.89 3.63 3.48
C VAL A 7 -4.11 3.65 2.56
N ASP A 8 -5.24 4.07 3.08
CA ASP A 8 -6.50 4.14 2.34
C ASP A 8 -7.44 5.09 3.09
N ASP A 9 -8.07 6.02 2.39
CA ASP A 9 -8.95 7.01 3.02
C ASP A 9 -10.33 6.44 3.42
N LYS A 10 -10.57 5.16 3.17
CA LYS A 10 -11.82 4.48 3.52
C LYS A 10 -11.62 3.54 4.71
N PRO A 11 -12.04 3.94 5.93
CA PRO A 11 -11.82 3.12 7.13
C PRO A 11 -12.39 1.70 7.05
N ALA A 12 -13.48 1.52 6.30
CA ALA A 12 -14.09 0.20 6.15
C ALA A 12 -13.12 -0.82 5.52
N ILE A 13 -12.30 -0.37 4.57
CA ILE A 13 -11.30 -1.23 3.94
C ILE A 13 -10.20 -1.60 4.95
N GLY A 14 -9.78 -0.64 5.78
CA GLY A 14 -8.81 -0.89 6.85
C GLY A 14 -9.29 -1.97 7.82
N LYS A 15 -10.58 -1.93 8.18
CA LYS A 15 -11.17 -2.93 9.07
C LYS A 15 -11.16 -4.32 8.43
N VAL A 16 -11.54 -4.40 7.15
CA VAL A 16 -11.53 -5.68 6.42
C VAL A 16 -10.13 -6.26 6.39
N LEU A 17 -9.13 -5.48 6.02
CA LEU A 17 -7.76 -5.97 5.94
C LEU A 17 -7.19 -6.33 7.30
N SER A 18 -7.58 -5.63 8.37
CA SER A 18 -7.17 -5.99 9.72
C SER A 18 -7.63 -7.40 10.11
N VAL A 19 -8.83 -7.78 9.68
CA VAL A 19 -9.35 -9.11 9.95
C VAL A 19 -8.55 -10.19 9.20
N TYR A 20 -8.27 -9.96 7.92
CA TYR A 20 -7.63 -10.98 7.08
C TYR A 20 -6.11 -11.02 7.22
N LEU A 21 -5.46 -9.91 7.46
CA LEU A 21 -4.00 -9.83 7.52
C LEU A 21 -3.45 -9.73 8.94
N GLY A 22 -4.25 -9.20 9.87
CA GLY A 22 -3.81 -8.90 11.22
C GLY A 22 -3.55 -10.12 12.11
N LYS A 23 -3.94 -11.32 11.69
CA LYS A 23 -3.71 -12.54 12.46
C LYS A 23 -2.25 -12.99 12.41
N GLU A 24 -1.62 -12.79 11.28
CA GLU A 24 -0.24 -13.25 11.04
C GLU A 24 0.75 -12.10 10.92
N ASN A 25 0.25 -10.87 10.78
CA ASN A 25 1.06 -9.68 10.56
C ASN A 25 0.55 -8.54 11.42
N GLU A 26 1.43 -7.57 11.68
CA GLU A 26 1.02 -6.33 12.32
C GLU A 26 0.60 -5.35 11.22
N LEU A 27 -0.67 -4.99 11.19
CA LEU A 27 -1.18 -4.03 10.21
C LEU A 27 -1.21 -2.64 10.84
N VAL A 28 -0.44 -1.72 10.26
CA VAL A 28 -0.42 -0.31 10.67
C VAL A 28 -1.21 0.47 9.61
N TYR A 29 -2.33 1.03 10.01
CA TYR A 29 -3.27 1.67 9.10
C TYR A 29 -3.32 3.19 9.30
N PHE A 30 -3.28 3.93 8.18
CA PHE A 30 -3.50 5.37 8.16
C PHE A 30 -4.50 5.74 7.07
N GLU A 31 -5.41 6.65 7.38
CA GLU A 31 -6.33 7.21 6.40
C GLU A 31 -5.66 8.29 5.54
N ASP A 32 -4.57 8.84 6.02
CA ASP A 32 -3.90 9.99 5.45
C ASP A 32 -2.46 9.62 5.08
N PRO A 33 -2.08 9.74 3.80
CA PRO A 33 -0.72 9.40 3.37
C PRO A 33 0.35 10.30 4.01
N VAL A 34 0.02 11.53 4.38
CA VAL A 34 0.97 12.42 5.07
C VAL A 34 1.33 11.85 6.44
N ARG A 35 0.34 11.32 7.14
CA ARG A 35 0.57 10.64 8.42
C ARG A 35 1.41 9.39 8.27
N ALA A 36 1.19 8.65 7.21
CA ALA A 36 1.98 7.46 6.90
C ALA A 36 3.44 7.83 6.67
N ILE A 37 3.69 8.92 5.94
CA ILE A 37 5.04 9.42 5.70
C ILE A 37 5.71 9.84 7.02
N GLU A 38 4.99 10.53 7.89
CA GLU A 38 5.52 10.90 9.20
C GLU A 38 5.93 9.66 10.00
N TRP A 39 5.09 8.63 9.99
CA TRP A 39 5.37 7.39 10.68
C TRP A 39 6.63 6.69 10.12
N LEU A 40 6.78 6.66 8.80
CA LEU A 40 7.98 6.11 8.16
C LEU A 40 9.23 6.88 8.56
N ASN A 41 9.13 8.20 8.64
CA ASN A 41 10.27 9.05 9.00
C ASN A 41 10.65 8.96 10.48
N GLU A 42 9.83 8.33 11.30
CA GLU A 42 10.18 8.02 12.70
C GLU A 42 11.12 6.82 12.82
N GLY A 43 11.50 6.20 11.71
CA GLY A 43 12.40 5.06 11.70
C GLY A 43 11.72 3.71 11.55
N ASN A 44 10.44 3.70 11.19
CA ASN A 44 9.71 2.45 10.99
C ASN A 44 10.02 1.84 9.63
N GLU A 45 10.21 0.53 9.58
CA GLU A 45 10.58 -0.19 8.37
C GLU A 45 9.60 -1.35 8.12
N PRO A 46 8.42 -1.08 7.52
CA PRO A 46 7.48 -2.15 7.23
C PRO A 46 8.05 -3.09 6.15
N ALA A 47 7.61 -4.34 6.19
CA ALA A 47 8.01 -5.32 5.17
C ALA A 47 7.28 -5.09 3.85
N LEU A 48 6.13 -4.42 3.88
CA LEU A 48 5.28 -4.20 2.72
C LEU A 48 4.45 -2.93 2.95
N ILE A 49 4.22 -2.18 1.89
CA ILE A 49 3.30 -1.04 1.88
C ILE A 49 2.18 -1.35 0.90
N ILE A 50 0.94 -1.23 1.36
CA ILE A 50 -0.26 -1.34 0.51
C ILE A 50 -0.93 0.04 0.52
N SER A 51 -1.20 0.59 -0.65
CA SER A 51 -1.77 1.94 -0.76
C SER A 51 -2.88 2.00 -1.78
N ASP A 52 -3.93 2.74 -1.44
CA ASP A 52 -4.94 3.15 -2.42
C ASP A 52 -4.32 4.17 -3.39
N ILE A 53 -4.91 4.32 -4.56
CA ILE A 53 -4.45 5.28 -5.56
C ILE A 53 -5.08 6.65 -5.34
N ARG A 54 -6.38 6.70 -5.03
CA ARG A 54 -7.08 7.97 -4.87
C ARG A 54 -7.24 8.30 -3.39
N MET A 55 -6.44 9.26 -2.94
CA MET A 55 -6.41 9.69 -1.55
C MET A 55 -6.40 11.22 -1.49
N PRO A 56 -6.86 11.81 -0.38
CA PRO A 56 -6.76 13.27 -0.20
C PRO A 56 -5.30 13.69 -0.04
N LYS A 57 -5.02 14.96 -0.32
CA LYS A 57 -3.72 15.63 -0.17
C LYS A 57 -2.68 15.19 -1.18
N ILE A 58 -2.31 13.90 -1.20
CA ILE A 58 -1.41 13.33 -2.22
C ILE A 58 -2.02 12.06 -2.76
N THR A 59 -1.84 11.83 -4.07
CA THR A 59 -2.34 10.63 -4.71
C THR A 59 -1.45 9.44 -4.38
N GLY A 60 -1.95 8.22 -4.65
CA GLY A 60 -1.14 7.01 -4.50
C GLY A 60 0.08 7.03 -5.42
N GLY A 61 -0.06 7.59 -6.62
CA GLY A 61 1.08 7.73 -7.53
C GLY A 61 2.14 8.68 -6.99
N GLU A 62 1.73 9.78 -6.38
CA GLU A 62 2.66 10.71 -5.73
C GLU A 62 3.33 10.06 -4.51
N PHE A 63 2.56 9.32 -3.73
CA PHE A 63 3.10 8.58 -2.59
C PHE A 63 4.13 7.55 -3.04
N LEU A 64 3.82 6.79 -4.09
CA LEU A 64 4.75 5.82 -4.67
C LEU A 64 6.04 6.50 -5.13
N ALA A 65 5.93 7.63 -5.83
CA ALA A 65 7.08 8.39 -6.30
C ALA A 65 7.95 8.85 -5.12
N TYR A 66 7.32 9.33 -4.05
CA TYR A 66 8.04 9.72 -2.84
C TYR A 66 8.83 8.55 -2.28
N LEU A 67 8.19 7.39 -2.15
CA LEU A 67 8.84 6.20 -1.57
C LEU A 67 10.01 5.73 -2.44
N LYS A 68 9.80 5.63 -3.74
CA LYS A 68 10.83 5.12 -4.65
C LYS A 68 11.98 6.11 -4.86
N GLY A 69 11.71 7.39 -4.64
CA GLY A 69 12.74 8.43 -4.70
C GLY A 69 13.53 8.61 -3.39
N ASN A 70 13.17 7.90 -2.35
CA ASN A 70 13.80 8.04 -1.03
C ASN A 70 14.72 6.86 -0.76
N SER A 71 15.99 7.14 -0.47
CA SER A 71 16.99 6.08 -0.25
C SER A 71 16.64 5.16 0.92
N LEU A 72 15.87 5.64 1.90
CA LEU A 72 15.47 4.83 3.05
C LEU A 72 14.30 3.89 2.74
N PHE A 73 13.45 4.25 1.78
CA PHE A 73 12.18 3.54 1.54
C PHE A 73 12.10 2.84 0.18
N LYS A 74 13.02 3.14 -0.73
CA LYS A 74 12.93 2.67 -2.12
C LYS A 74 12.89 1.14 -2.27
N ASP A 75 13.44 0.41 -1.32
CA ASP A 75 13.50 -1.05 -1.39
C ASP A 75 12.30 -1.74 -0.74
N ILE A 76 11.42 -0.98 -0.08
CA ILE A 76 10.19 -1.55 0.48
C ILE A 76 9.21 -1.82 -0.65
N PRO A 77 8.72 -3.06 -0.80
CA PRO A 77 7.74 -3.35 -1.86
C PRO A 77 6.43 -2.59 -1.62
N VAL A 78 5.85 -2.09 -2.70
CA VAL A 78 4.60 -1.33 -2.66
C VAL A 78 3.59 -1.99 -3.58
N VAL A 79 2.41 -2.32 -3.04
CA VAL A 79 1.28 -2.87 -3.78
C VAL A 79 0.17 -1.82 -3.78
N MET A 80 -0.37 -1.53 -4.96
CA MET A 80 -1.41 -0.51 -5.11
C MET A 80 -2.78 -1.16 -5.24
N LEU A 81 -3.78 -0.58 -4.57
CA LEU A 81 -5.18 -0.98 -4.72
C LEU A 81 -5.86 0.04 -5.62
N SER A 82 -6.49 -0.41 -6.70
CA SER A 82 -7.02 0.47 -7.73
C SER A 82 -8.45 0.13 -8.09
N SER A 83 -9.33 1.13 -8.15
CA SER A 83 -10.63 1.01 -8.80
C SER A 83 -10.56 1.40 -10.27
N GLU A 84 -9.38 1.86 -10.72
CA GLU A 84 -9.17 2.34 -12.07
C GLU A 84 -8.86 1.19 -13.02
N GLU A 85 -9.57 1.16 -14.15
CA GLU A 85 -9.38 0.13 -15.16
C GLU A 85 -8.48 0.59 -16.30
N SER A 86 -8.01 1.85 -16.27
CA SER A 86 -7.16 2.39 -17.32
C SER A 86 -5.83 1.62 -17.38
N THR A 87 -5.58 1.02 -18.54
CA THR A 87 -4.34 0.30 -18.79
C THR A 87 -3.14 1.24 -18.72
N THR A 88 -3.27 2.45 -19.23
CA THR A 88 -2.20 3.45 -19.21
C THR A 88 -1.79 3.78 -17.77
N GLU A 89 -2.75 4.05 -16.89
CA GLU A 89 -2.46 4.35 -15.49
C GLU A 89 -1.78 3.17 -14.80
N ARG A 90 -2.26 1.95 -15.07
CA ARG A 90 -1.68 0.75 -14.49
C ARG A 90 -0.23 0.55 -14.94
N ILE A 91 0.04 0.75 -16.22
CA ILE A 91 1.41 0.66 -16.75
C ILE A 91 2.30 1.71 -16.10
N ASN A 92 1.82 2.94 -15.98
CA ASN A 92 2.59 4.02 -15.36
C ASN A 92 2.98 3.70 -13.92
N LEU A 93 2.06 3.14 -13.15
CA LEU A 93 2.33 2.77 -11.76
C LEU A 93 3.33 1.63 -11.66
N LEU A 94 3.22 0.62 -12.53
CA LEU A 94 4.18 -0.48 -12.55
C LEU A 94 5.57 0.02 -12.94
N GLU A 95 5.66 0.90 -13.93
CA GLU A 95 6.94 1.49 -14.34
C GLU A 95 7.53 2.39 -13.26
N ALA A 96 6.66 3.03 -12.45
CA ALA A 96 7.10 3.86 -11.34
C ALA A 96 7.59 3.04 -10.14
N GLY A 97 7.45 1.71 -10.18
CA GLY A 97 8.01 0.84 -9.17
C GLY A 97 7.02 0.08 -8.30
N ALA A 98 5.71 0.14 -8.60
CA ALA A 98 4.74 -0.70 -7.89
C ALA A 98 5.02 -2.17 -8.19
N GLU A 99 5.04 -3.00 -7.16
CA GLU A 99 5.29 -4.44 -7.33
C GLU A 99 4.07 -5.17 -7.87
N ASP A 100 2.88 -4.71 -7.56
CA ASP A 100 1.64 -5.30 -8.06
C ASP A 100 0.51 -4.27 -7.97
N LEU A 101 -0.54 -4.51 -8.76
CA LEU A 101 -1.75 -3.71 -8.77
C LEU A 101 -2.93 -4.66 -8.59
N ILE A 102 -3.77 -4.37 -7.61
CA ILE A 102 -4.93 -5.20 -7.31
C ILE A 102 -6.19 -4.36 -7.50
N LEU A 103 -7.09 -4.82 -8.36
CA LEU A 103 -8.32 -4.09 -8.66
C LEU A 103 -9.32 -4.20 -7.53
N LYS A 104 -10.00 -3.10 -7.24
CA LYS A 104 -11.16 -3.06 -6.34
C LYS A 104 -12.43 -3.29 -7.15
N PRO A 105 -13.43 -3.96 -6.61
CA PRO A 105 -13.42 -4.65 -5.32
C PRO A 105 -12.55 -5.90 -5.36
N PHE A 106 -11.75 -6.10 -4.34
CA PHE A 106 -10.86 -7.26 -4.30
C PHE A 106 -11.39 -8.32 -3.33
N ASN A 107 -10.97 -9.56 -3.58
CA ASN A 107 -11.20 -10.65 -2.64
C ASN A 107 -10.07 -10.61 -1.60
N PRO A 108 -10.38 -10.46 -0.29
CA PRO A 108 -9.32 -10.38 0.73
C PRO A 108 -8.40 -11.59 0.77
N MET A 109 -8.92 -12.77 0.44
CA MET A 109 -8.10 -13.99 0.43
C MET A 109 -7.15 -14.00 -0.76
N GLU A 110 -7.58 -13.47 -1.90
CA GLU A 110 -6.72 -13.29 -3.06
C GLU A 110 -5.62 -12.28 -2.77
N LEU A 111 -5.98 -11.15 -2.17
CA LEU A 111 -4.99 -10.15 -1.76
C LEU A 111 -3.94 -10.79 -0.84
N LYS A 112 -4.39 -11.52 0.17
CA LYS A 112 -3.50 -12.20 1.11
C LYS A 112 -2.53 -13.14 0.38
N ALA A 113 -3.04 -13.90 -0.58
CA ALA A 113 -2.21 -14.82 -1.36
C ALA A 113 -1.17 -14.07 -2.21
N ARG A 114 -1.59 -12.97 -2.85
CA ARG A 114 -0.70 -12.19 -3.73
C ARG A 114 0.43 -11.50 -2.99
N ILE A 115 0.19 -11.03 -1.78
CA ILE A 115 1.21 -10.31 -1.01
C ILE A 115 2.13 -11.23 -0.22
N LYS A 116 1.80 -12.50 -0.14
CA LYS A 116 2.56 -13.47 0.67
C LYS A 116 4.04 -13.53 0.30
N LYS A 117 4.37 -13.39 -0.98
CA LYS A 117 5.76 -13.43 -1.44
C LYS A 117 6.61 -12.27 -0.92
N PHE A 118 5.98 -11.20 -0.43
CA PHE A 118 6.70 -10.05 0.13
C PHE A 118 6.90 -10.17 1.65
N LEU A 119 6.31 -11.17 2.24
CA LEU A 119 6.33 -11.38 3.68
C LEU A 119 7.09 -12.66 4.03
#